data_e6cbc6f2f1beef16b0bb81813266bb94
#
_entry.id   e6cbc6f2f1beef16b0bb81813266bb94
#
_cell.length_a   1.000
_cell.length_b   1.000
_cell.length_c   1.000
_cell.angle_alpha   90.00
_cell.angle_beta   90.00
_cell.angle_gamma   90.00
#
_symmetry.space_group_name_H-M   'P 1'
#
loop_
_entity.id
_entity.type
_entity.pdbx_description
1 polymer ?
#
loop_
_entity_poly.entity_id
_entity_poly.type
_entity_poly.pdbx_seq_one_letter_code
_entity_poly.pdbx_strand_id
1 'polypeptide(L)'
;MYKKNVVRSLLMSLAVLLGGVNLAQAETAPEALIKQVSTDVLDAVKADKSIQAGDVQKVVALVDLKVMPHINFQRMTASAVGRYWRQATPEQQKRLQDEFKTLLVRTYSGALAQVKDQTVALKPMRSTPQDTEVVVRTEVRGKGDPVQLDYRLEKAGDAWKIYDVNVLGVWLVENYRNSFAQEIGASGIDGLIAKLVERNKAAASPAARS
;
A
#
# COMPACT_ATOMS: atom_id res chain seq x y z
N MET A 1 56.36 -10.25 68.23
CA MET A 1 57.42 -9.96 67.29
C MET A 1 57.06 -10.47 65.93
N TYR A 2 57.20 -9.58 64.94
CA TYR A 2 57.13 -9.76 63.50
C TYR A 2 55.79 -10.08 62.87
N LYS A 3 55.26 -8.99 62.44
CA LYS A 3 54.32 -8.85 61.37
C LYS A 3 54.98 -8.89 60.01
N LYS A 4 54.37 -9.36 59.01
CA LYS A 4 54.55 -8.81 57.65
C LYS A 4 53.25 -8.94 56.83
N ASN A 5 52.84 -7.83 56.41
CA ASN A 5 51.73 -7.55 55.47
C ASN A 5 51.95 -8.24 54.15
N VAL A 6 50.92 -8.78 53.60
CA VAL A 6 50.81 -8.98 52.15
C VAL A 6 49.46 -8.49 51.71
N VAL A 7 49.43 -7.29 51.26
CA VAL A 7 48.35 -6.73 50.47
C VAL A 7 48.44 -7.37 49.08
N ARG A 8 47.56 -8.27 48.76
CA ARG A 8 47.38 -8.78 47.42
C ARG A 8 46.12 -8.13 46.82
N SER A 9 46.39 -7.24 45.91
CA SER A 9 45.47 -6.57 45.03
C SER A 9 44.59 -7.58 44.29
N LEU A 10 43.30 -7.51 44.59
CA LEU A 10 42.27 -8.22 43.82
C LEU A 10 41.84 -7.29 42.71
N LEU A 11 42.46 -7.43 41.55
CA LEU A 11 42.02 -6.83 40.31
C LEU A 11 40.76 -7.59 39.86
N MET A 12 39.64 -7.05 40.21
CA MET A 12 38.35 -7.53 39.79
C MET A 12 38.08 -6.97 38.38
N SER A 13 38.35 -7.80 37.37
CA SER A 13 38.04 -7.50 35.99
C SER A 13 36.53 -7.42 35.83
N LEU A 14 36.02 -6.20 35.78
CA LEU A 14 34.64 -5.90 35.42
C LEU A 14 34.49 -6.09 33.91
N ALA A 15 34.16 -7.30 33.48
CA ALA A 15 33.76 -7.55 32.11
C ALA A 15 32.37 -6.94 31.93
N VAL A 16 32.33 -5.74 31.33
CA VAL A 16 31.10 -5.12 30.84
C VAL A 16 30.61 -5.96 29.66
N LEU A 17 29.68 -6.86 29.93
CA LEU A 17 28.85 -7.48 28.92
C LEU A 17 27.98 -6.39 28.30
N LEU A 18 28.48 -5.78 27.22
CA LEU A 18 27.66 -5.04 26.26
C LEU A 18 26.76 -6.07 25.57
N GLY A 19 25.71 -6.47 26.26
CA GLY A 19 24.57 -7.13 25.66
C GLY A 19 23.98 -6.15 24.66
N GLY A 20 24.29 -6.34 23.35
CA GLY A 20 23.63 -5.64 22.28
C GLY A 20 22.13 -5.92 22.40
N VAL A 21 21.40 -4.92 22.86
CA VAL A 21 19.94 -4.92 22.76
C VAL A 21 19.65 -4.85 21.27
N ASN A 22 19.50 -6.00 20.62
CA ASN A 22 18.82 -6.08 19.34
C ASN A 22 17.41 -5.58 19.63
N LEU A 23 17.15 -4.32 19.35
CA LEU A 23 15.80 -3.81 19.16
C LEU A 23 15.27 -4.56 17.94
N ALA A 24 14.75 -5.75 18.18
CA ALA A 24 13.89 -6.40 17.22
C ALA A 24 12.78 -5.40 16.94
N GLN A 25 12.85 -4.80 15.76
CA GLN A 25 11.82 -3.89 15.28
C GLN A 25 10.56 -4.76 15.25
N ALA A 26 9.65 -4.52 16.17
CA ALA A 26 8.43 -5.30 16.27
C ALA A 26 7.73 -5.23 14.91
N GLU A 27 7.57 -6.39 14.29
CA GLU A 27 6.87 -6.49 13.02
C GLU A 27 5.50 -5.84 13.17
N THR A 28 5.20 -4.85 12.34
CA THR A 28 3.91 -4.19 12.39
C THR A 28 2.84 -5.17 11.93
N ALA A 29 1.90 -5.50 12.80
CA ALA A 29 0.79 -6.37 12.44
C ALA A 29 0.03 -5.82 11.21
N PRO A 30 -0.43 -6.68 10.28
CA PRO A 30 -1.08 -6.23 9.04
C PRO A 30 -2.30 -5.36 9.30
N GLU A 31 -3.08 -5.62 10.36
CA GLU A 31 -4.21 -4.77 10.74
C GLU A 31 -3.76 -3.39 11.22
N ALA A 32 -2.67 -3.32 11.96
CA ALA A 32 -2.12 -2.05 12.44
C ALA A 32 -1.63 -1.20 11.27
N LEU A 33 -0.97 -1.82 10.27
CA LEU A 33 -0.58 -1.15 9.04
C LEU A 33 -1.77 -0.56 8.30
N ILE A 34 -2.81 -1.37 8.05
CA ILE A 34 -4.01 -0.89 7.34
C ILE A 34 -4.72 0.20 8.12
N LYS A 35 -4.85 0.07 9.43
CA LYS A 35 -5.44 1.11 10.28
C LYS A 35 -4.65 2.41 10.18
N GLN A 36 -3.33 2.34 10.30
CA GLN A 36 -2.46 3.52 10.23
C GLN A 36 -2.56 4.20 8.86
N VAL A 37 -2.34 3.47 7.75
CA VAL A 37 -2.39 4.03 6.39
C VAL A 37 -3.75 4.65 6.12
N SER A 38 -4.83 3.98 6.49
CA SER A 38 -6.18 4.49 6.28
C SER A 38 -6.46 5.75 7.09
N THR A 39 -6.04 5.80 8.36
CA THR A 39 -6.17 6.99 9.21
C THR A 39 -5.36 8.15 8.64
N ASP A 40 -4.08 7.91 8.28
CA ASP A 40 -3.20 8.93 7.71
C ASP A 40 -3.76 9.54 6.42
N VAL A 41 -4.38 8.71 5.57
CA VAL A 41 -5.04 9.18 4.34
C VAL A 41 -6.27 10.00 4.66
N LEU A 42 -7.15 9.51 5.55
CA LEU A 42 -8.36 10.25 5.93
C LEU A 42 -8.03 11.61 6.56
N ASP A 43 -7.05 11.65 7.45
CA ASP A 43 -6.64 12.89 8.13
C ASP A 43 -6.02 13.88 7.15
N ALA A 44 -5.18 13.40 6.23
CA ALA A 44 -4.61 14.26 5.19
C ALA A 44 -5.69 14.83 4.26
N VAL A 45 -6.68 14.03 3.87
CA VAL A 45 -7.81 14.49 3.04
C VAL A 45 -8.66 15.52 3.79
N LYS A 46 -8.94 15.29 5.08
CA LYS A 46 -9.69 16.26 5.91
C LYS A 46 -8.96 17.58 6.09
N ALA A 47 -7.63 17.54 6.13
CA ALA A 47 -6.79 18.73 6.29
C ALA A 47 -6.60 19.55 5.00
N ASP A 48 -6.74 18.94 3.82
CA ASP A 48 -6.46 19.59 2.53
C ASP A 48 -7.77 19.89 1.76
N LYS A 49 -8.15 21.16 1.76
CA LYS A 49 -9.34 21.64 1.04
C LYS A 49 -9.25 21.47 -0.48
N SER A 50 -8.04 21.43 -1.04
CA SER A 50 -7.85 21.23 -2.48
C SER A 50 -8.22 19.80 -2.88
N ILE A 51 -7.87 18.81 -2.04
CA ILE A 51 -8.28 17.41 -2.24
C ILE A 51 -9.81 17.30 -2.15
N GLN A 52 -10.42 17.95 -1.16
CA GLN A 52 -11.88 17.98 -1.01
C GLN A 52 -12.58 18.69 -2.18
N ALA A 53 -11.91 19.65 -2.82
CA ALA A 53 -12.37 20.29 -4.06
C ALA A 53 -12.12 19.47 -5.31
N GLY A 54 -11.52 18.27 -5.19
CA GLY A 54 -11.30 17.35 -6.31
C GLY A 54 -10.01 17.59 -7.10
N ASP A 55 -9.00 18.24 -6.49
CA ASP A 55 -7.68 18.40 -7.11
C ASP A 55 -6.96 17.04 -7.22
N VAL A 56 -6.99 16.47 -8.41
CA VAL A 56 -6.39 15.16 -8.69
C VAL A 56 -4.87 15.16 -8.49
N GLN A 57 -4.18 16.29 -8.73
CA GLN A 57 -2.73 16.34 -8.54
C GLN A 57 -2.36 16.24 -7.05
N LYS A 58 -3.15 16.86 -6.19
CA LYS A 58 -3.01 16.71 -4.74
C LYS A 58 -3.30 15.28 -4.28
N VAL A 59 -4.30 14.63 -4.86
CA VAL A 59 -4.58 13.21 -4.59
C VAL A 59 -3.41 12.33 -5.03
N VAL A 60 -2.83 12.55 -6.20
CA VAL A 60 -1.63 11.82 -6.67
C VAL A 60 -0.49 11.97 -5.67
N ALA A 61 -0.18 13.21 -5.27
CA ALA A 61 0.89 13.48 -4.30
C ALA A 61 0.62 12.81 -2.93
N LEU A 62 -0.62 12.82 -2.46
CA LEU A 62 -1.02 12.12 -1.24
C LEU A 62 -0.80 10.61 -1.36
N VAL A 63 -1.24 10.01 -2.47
CA VAL A 63 -1.07 8.57 -2.72
C VAL A 63 0.42 8.21 -2.79
N ASP A 64 1.22 8.98 -3.50
CA ASP A 64 2.67 8.73 -3.60
C ASP A 64 3.38 8.81 -2.24
N LEU A 65 2.97 9.74 -1.41
CA LEU A 65 3.58 9.95 -0.09
C LEU A 65 3.10 8.95 0.98
N LYS A 66 1.80 8.68 1.03
CA LYS A 66 1.18 7.96 2.17
C LYS A 66 0.78 6.52 1.84
N VAL A 67 0.54 6.19 0.58
CA VAL A 67 -0.01 4.88 0.20
C VAL A 67 1.04 4.02 -0.50
N MET A 68 1.73 4.56 -1.50
CA MET A 68 2.70 3.80 -2.30
C MET A 68 3.83 3.14 -1.50
N PRO A 69 4.37 3.73 -0.41
CA PRO A 69 5.37 3.06 0.42
C PRO A 69 4.90 1.73 1.02
N HIS A 70 3.58 1.52 1.13
CA HIS A 70 2.96 0.34 1.73
C HIS A 70 2.43 -0.66 0.70
N ILE A 71 2.57 -0.37 -0.60
CA ILE A 71 2.09 -1.23 -1.69
C ILE A 71 3.24 -1.93 -2.41
N ASN A 72 3.09 -3.22 -2.72
CA ASN A 72 3.85 -3.87 -3.76
C ASN A 72 3.14 -3.67 -5.11
N PHE A 73 3.30 -2.47 -5.68
CA PHE A 73 2.61 -2.09 -6.90
C PHE A 73 3.09 -2.87 -8.13
N GLN A 74 4.35 -3.33 -8.12
CA GLN A 74 4.87 -4.23 -9.15
C GLN A 74 4.09 -5.54 -9.16
N ARG A 75 3.89 -6.18 -8.00
CA ARG A 75 3.10 -7.39 -7.88
C ARG A 75 1.64 -7.17 -8.29
N MET A 76 1.02 -6.07 -7.85
CA MET A 76 -0.34 -5.70 -8.22
C MET A 76 -0.48 -5.60 -9.74
N THR A 77 0.41 -4.86 -10.41
CA THR A 77 0.40 -4.68 -11.86
C THR A 77 0.69 -6.00 -12.59
N ALA A 78 1.71 -6.74 -12.15
CA ALA A 78 2.05 -8.06 -12.71
C ALA A 78 0.88 -9.03 -12.64
N SER A 79 0.13 -9.02 -11.54
CA SER A 79 -1.05 -9.86 -11.36
C SER A 79 -2.22 -9.44 -12.26
N ALA A 80 -2.41 -8.15 -12.50
CA ALA A 80 -3.42 -7.63 -13.43
C ALA A 80 -3.07 -7.90 -14.90
N VAL A 81 -1.79 -7.79 -15.28
CA VAL A 81 -1.29 -8.10 -16.63
C VAL A 81 -1.24 -9.63 -16.87
N GLY A 82 -1.09 -10.41 -15.82
CA GLY A 82 -1.10 -11.87 -15.85
C GLY A 82 0.10 -12.46 -16.61
N ARG A 83 -0.17 -13.48 -17.44
CA ARG A 83 0.89 -14.21 -18.16
C ARG A 83 1.75 -13.32 -19.06
N TYR A 84 1.24 -12.20 -19.52
CA TYR A 84 1.94 -11.28 -20.43
C TYR A 84 3.00 -10.45 -19.70
N TRP A 85 2.96 -10.36 -18.37
CA TRP A 85 3.95 -9.62 -17.59
C TRP A 85 5.39 -10.09 -17.85
N ARG A 86 5.59 -11.41 -17.99
CA ARG A 86 6.91 -12.02 -18.27
C ARG A 86 7.39 -11.80 -19.71
N GLN A 87 6.50 -11.37 -20.60
CA GLN A 87 6.82 -11.06 -22.00
C GLN A 87 7.12 -9.57 -22.19
N ALA A 88 6.75 -8.74 -21.23
CA ALA A 88 6.98 -7.31 -21.26
C ALA A 88 8.45 -6.99 -20.96
N THR A 89 9.02 -6.05 -21.72
CA THR A 89 10.35 -5.50 -21.42
C THR A 89 10.34 -4.73 -20.09
N PRO A 90 11.49 -4.47 -19.46
CA PRO A 90 11.56 -3.64 -18.25
C PRO A 90 10.91 -2.27 -18.42
N GLU A 91 11.08 -1.65 -19.60
CA GLU A 91 10.49 -0.34 -19.94
C GLU A 91 8.96 -0.44 -20.04
N GLN A 92 8.44 -1.49 -20.68
CA GLN A 92 7.00 -1.75 -20.75
C GLN A 92 6.42 -2.03 -19.36
N GLN A 93 7.10 -2.83 -18.55
CA GLN A 93 6.69 -3.11 -17.17
C GLN A 93 6.60 -1.82 -16.34
N LYS A 94 7.60 -0.94 -16.46
CA LYS A 94 7.58 0.36 -15.79
C LYS A 94 6.43 1.22 -16.27
N ARG A 95 6.22 1.33 -17.58
CA ARG A 95 5.11 2.12 -18.14
C ARG A 95 3.75 1.57 -17.74
N LEU A 96 3.57 0.26 -17.73
CA LEU A 96 2.34 -0.38 -17.25
C LEU A 96 2.06 -0.01 -15.79
N GLN A 97 3.08 -0.02 -14.92
CA GLN A 97 2.92 0.40 -13.54
C GLN A 97 2.52 1.89 -13.44
N ASP A 98 3.22 2.77 -14.12
CA ASP A 98 2.98 4.22 -14.07
C ASP A 98 1.55 4.56 -14.56
N GLU A 99 1.15 3.99 -15.70
CA GLU A 99 -0.17 4.24 -16.28
C GLU A 99 -1.30 3.58 -15.48
N PHE A 100 -1.08 2.38 -14.94
CA PHE A 100 -2.08 1.72 -14.12
C PHE A 100 -2.27 2.44 -12.78
N LYS A 101 -1.20 2.91 -12.14
CA LYS A 101 -1.30 3.78 -10.95
C LYS A 101 -2.13 5.01 -11.24
N THR A 102 -1.82 5.70 -12.32
CA THR A 102 -2.55 6.90 -12.74
C THR A 102 -4.04 6.61 -12.96
N LEU A 103 -4.36 5.51 -13.65
CA LEU A 103 -5.73 5.07 -13.86
C LEU A 103 -6.47 4.86 -12.54
N LEU A 104 -5.88 4.12 -11.59
CA LEU A 104 -6.50 3.85 -10.29
C LEU A 104 -6.73 5.13 -9.49
N VAL A 105 -5.71 5.99 -9.38
CA VAL A 105 -5.83 7.25 -8.65
C VAL A 105 -6.95 8.11 -9.23
N ARG A 106 -7.02 8.25 -10.56
CA ARG A 106 -8.06 9.05 -11.21
C ARG A 106 -9.46 8.45 -11.04
N THR A 107 -9.58 7.13 -11.15
CA THR A 107 -10.85 6.42 -10.99
C THR A 107 -11.42 6.61 -9.58
N TYR A 108 -10.57 6.59 -8.55
CA TYR A 108 -11.02 6.62 -7.15
C TYR A 108 -10.84 7.97 -6.46
N SER A 109 -10.23 8.99 -7.11
CA SER A 109 -10.02 10.32 -6.52
C SER A 109 -11.32 11.01 -6.09
N GLY A 110 -12.41 10.82 -6.84
CA GLY A 110 -13.71 11.38 -6.50
C GLY A 110 -14.26 10.89 -5.17
N ALA A 111 -13.99 9.63 -4.80
CA ALA A 111 -14.39 9.09 -3.51
C ALA A 111 -13.64 9.77 -2.35
N LEU A 112 -12.35 10.10 -2.55
CA LEU A 112 -11.55 10.84 -1.56
C LEU A 112 -12.06 12.28 -1.38
N ALA A 113 -12.50 12.94 -2.44
CA ALA A 113 -13.07 14.29 -2.35
C ALA A 113 -14.36 14.35 -1.49
N GLN A 114 -15.03 13.21 -1.30
CA GLN A 114 -16.25 13.14 -0.48
C GLN A 114 -15.98 12.85 1.00
N VAL A 115 -14.73 12.68 1.40
CA VAL A 115 -14.34 12.42 2.79
C VAL A 115 -14.61 13.66 3.64
N LYS A 116 -15.39 13.49 4.74
CA LYS A 116 -15.73 14.52 5.72
C LYS A 116 -15.46 14.07 7.14
N ASP A 117 -16.28 13.17 7.63
CA ASP A 117 -16.30 12.66 9.01
C ASP A 117 -16.06 11.14 9.08
N GLN A 118 -15.68 10.54 7.94
CA GLN A 118 -15.48 9.09 7.87
C GLN A 118 -14.36 8.61 8.81
N THR A 119 -14.56 7.39 9.29
CA THR A 119 -13.61 6.63 10.12
C THR A 119 -13.44 5.24 9.55
N VAL A 120 -12.33 4.57 9.88
CA VAL A 120 -12.07 3.19 9.47
C VAL A 120 -12.22 2.26 10.66
N ALA A 121 -13.07 1.26 10.51
CA ALA A 121 -13.25 0.17 11.45
C ALA A 121 -12.67 -1.13 10.87
N LEU A 122 -11.75 -1.76 11.60
CA LEU A 122 -11.23 -3.09 11.27
C LEU A 122 -12.29 -4.15 11.60
N LYS A 123 -12.41 -5.16 10.75
CA LYS A 123 -13.16 -6.38 11.05
C LYS A 123 -12.22 -7.44 11.64
N PRO A 124 -12.73 -8.35 12.49
CA PRO A 124 -11.92 -9.42 13.06
C PRO A 124 -11.22 -10.22 11.96
N MET A 125 -9.92 -10.43 12.12
CA MET A 125 -9.10 -11.25 11.27
C MET A 125 -8.59 -12.47 12.05
N ARG A 126 -8.44 -13.60 11.36
CA ARG A 126 -7.72 -14.76 11.88
C ARG A 126 -6.44 -14.90 11.09
N SER A 127 -5.31 -14.77 11.76
CA SER A 127 -3.99 -15.00 11.18
C SER A 127 -3.09 -15.71 12.19
N THR A 128 -2.10 -16.39 11.68
CA THR A 128 -1.04 -17.04 12.46
C THR A 128 0.30 -16.37 12.16
N PRO A 129 1.30 -16.48 13.06
CA PRO A 129 2.64 -15.94 12.79
C PRO A 129 3.34 -16.52 11.55
N GLN A 130 2.87 -17.67 11.06
CA GLN A 130 3.41 -18.37 9.90
C GLN A 130 2.80 -17.89 8.57
N ASP A 131 1.70 -17.13 8.63
CA ASP A 131 1.05 -16.66 7.41
C ASP A 131 1.93 -15.63 6.71
N THR A 132 2.16 -15.87 5.43
CA THR A 132 2.90 -14.96 4.55
C THR A 132 1.97 -14.11 3.68
N GLU A 133 0.70 -14.44 3.64
CA GLU A 133 -0.35 -13.69 2.98
C GLU A 133 -1.60 -13.64 3.87
N VAL A 134 -2.23 -12.48 3.93
CA VAL A 134 -3.44 -12.27 4.74
C VAL A 134 -4.43 -11.36 4.02
N VAL A 135 -5.69 -11.42 4.48
CA VAL A 135 -6.73 -10.48 4.05
C VAL A 135 -7.18 -9.66 5.25
N VAL A 136 -6.88 -8.38 5.23
CA VAL A 136 -7.41 -7.42 6.22
C VAL A 136 -8.71 -6.82 5.69
N ARG A 137 -9.78 -6.91 6.48
CA ARG A 137 -11.10 -6.38 6.12
C ARG A 137 -11.41 -5.14 6.92
N THR A 138 -11.95 -4.12 6.24
CA THR A 138 -12.34 -2.87 6.88
C THR A 138 -13.70 -2.39 6.41
N GLU A 139 -14.26 -1.48 7.19
CA GLU A 139 -15.41 -0.66 6.80
C GLU A 139 -15.06 0.82 7.01
N VAL A 140 -15.23 1.60 5.96
CA VAL A 140 -15.23 3.06 6.07
C VAL A 140 -16.64 3.49 6.45
N ARG A 141 -16.78 4.08 7.62
CA ARG A 141 -18.06 4.49 8.23
C ARG A 141 -18.19 6.01 8.25
N GLY A 142 -19.37 6.52 7.92
CA GLY A 142 -19.74 7.93 7.95
C GLY A 142 -21.25 8.08 8.02
N LYS A 143 -21.79 9.16 7.48
CA LYS A 143 -23.26 9.43 7.49
C LYS A 143 -24.08 8.54 6.54
N GLY A 144 -23.43 7.91 5.55
CA GLY A 144 -24.08 7.01 4.61
C GLY A 144 -23.87 5.54 4.95
N ASP A 145 -24.18 4.66 3.98
CA ASP A 145 -23.90 3.25 4.11
C ASP A 145 -22.39 2.98 4.26
N PRO A 146 -22.00 2.01 5.10
CA PRO A 146 -20.60 1.66 5.25
C PRO A 146 -20.01 1.15 3.93
N VAL A 147 -18.82 1.68 3.57
CA VAL A 147 -18.08 1.23 2.39
C VAL A 147 -17.10 0.14 2.81
N GLN A 148 -17.27 -1.06 2.29
CA GLN A 148 -16.34 -2.16 2.53
C GLN A 148 -15.09 -1.97 1.67
N LEU A 149 -13.91 -2.03 2.34
CA LEU A 149 -12.61 -2.09 1.73
C LEU A 149 -11.82 -3.23 2.35
N ASP A 150 -11.41 -4.20 1.51
CA ASP A 150 -10.57 -5.30 1.95
C ASP A 150 -9.22 -5.22 1.24
N TYR A 151 -8.19 -5.72 1.89
CA TYR A 151 -6.81 -5.61 1.41
C TYR A 151 -6.16 -6.97 1.45
N ARG A 152 -5.53 -7.41 0.35
CA ARG A 152 -4.59 -8.53 0.34
C ARG A 152 -3.21 -8.01 0.62
N LEU A 153 -2.57 -8.57 1.64
CA LEU A 153 -1.20 -8.23 2.00
C LEU A 153 -0.31 -9.45 1.91
N GLU A 154 0.95 -9.20 1.59
CA GLU A 154 2.02 -10.17 1.65
C GLU A 154 3.11 -9.73 2.60
N LYS A 155 3.80 -10.68 3.17
CA LYS A 155 5.01 -10.46 3.96
C LYS A 155 6.19 -10.25 3.03
N ALA A 156 6.87 -9.11 3.16
CA ALA A 156 8.04 -8.73 2.37
C ALA A 156 9.19 -8.38 3.33
N GLY A 157 10.03 -9.36 3.63
CA GLY A 157 10.99 -9.28 4.73
C GLY A 157 10.26 -9.15 6.08
N ASP A 158 10.59 -8.12 6.84
CA ASP A 158 9.98 -7.83 8.15
C ASP A 158 8.77 -6.89 8.05
N ALA A 159 8.29 -6.60 6.83
CA ALA A 159 7.18 -5.68 6.60
C ALA A 159 6.05 -6.35 5.83
N TRP A 160 4.84 -5.83 5.99
CA TRP A 160 3.69 -6.18 5.17
C TRP A 160 3.52 -5.18 4.03
N LYS A 161 3.13 -5.69 2.84
CA LYS A 161 2.84 -4.88 1.66
C LYS A 161 1.48 -5.27 1.07
N ILE A 162 0.69 -4.27 0.75
CA ILE A 162 -0.58 -4.46 0.03
C ILE A 162 -0.27 -4.81 -1.42
N TYR A 163 -0.93 -5.84 -1.97
CA TYR A 163 -0.80 -6.19 -3.40
C TYR A 163 -2.13 -6.27 -4.13
N ASP A 164 -3.27 -6.15 -3.45
CA ASP A 164 -4.59 -6.04 -4.06
C ASP A 164 -5.57 -5.34 -3.10
N VAL A 165 -6.57 -4.67 -3.65
CA VAL A 165 -7.61 -3.98 -2.90
C VAL A 165 -8.98 -4.40 -3.43
N ASN A 166 -9.90 -4.71 -2.53
CA ASN A 166 -11.30 -4.94 -2.83
C ASN A 166 -12.09 -3.67 -2.50
N VAL A 167 -12.83 -3.17 -3.46
CA VAL A 167 -13.73 -2.03 -3.29
C VAL A 167 -15.16 -2.50 -3.52
N LEU A 168 -15.98 -2.48 -2.48
CA LEU A 168 -17.41 -2.87 -2.56
C LEU A 168 -17.62 -4.28 -3.16
N GLY A 169 -16.78 -5.25 -2.79
CA GLY A 169 -16.88 -6.64 -3.26
C GLY A 169 -16.07 -6.95 -4.53
N VAL A 170 -15.46 -5.95 -5.16
CA VAL A 170 -14.69 -6.12 -6.41
C VAL A 170 -13.20 -5.99 -6.17
N TRP A 171 -12.45 -7.07 -6.38
CA TRP A 171 -10.98 -7.07 -6.34
C TRP A 171 -10.41 -6.37 -7.57
N LEU A 172 -9.56 -5.37 -7.37
CA LEU A 172 -9.03 -4.54 -8.46
C LEU A 172 -8.20 -5.35 -9.45
N VAL A 173 -7.33 -6.24 -8.98
CA VAL A 173 -6.51 -7.09 -9.85
C VAL A 173 -7.39 -7.95 -10.74
N GLU A 174 -8.43 -8.58 -10.21
CA GLU A 174 -9.33 -9.44 -10.97
C GLU A 174 -10.15 -8.65 -11.98
N ASN A 175 -10.64 -7.48 -11.57
CA ASN A 175 -11.42 -6.59 -12.43
C ASN A 175 -10.64 -6.14 -13.68
N TYR A 176 -9.36 -5.81 -13.50
CA TYR A 176 -8.53 -5.35 -14.63
C TYR A 176 -7.93 -6.50 -15.45
N ARG A 177 -7.78 -7.69 -14.89
CA ARG A 177 -7.12 -8.82 -15.56
C ARG A 177 -7.77 -9.19 -16.88
N ASN A 178 -9.09 -9.29 -16.92
CA ASN A 178 -9.81 -9.68 -18.14
C ASN A 178 -9.71 -8.60 -19.22
N SER A 179 -9.90 -7.33 -18.86
CA SER A 179 -9.81 -6.23 -19.80
C SER A 179 -8.39 -6.03 -20.34
N PHE A 180 -7.36 -6.20 -19.49
CA PHE A 180 -5.97 -6.13 -19.92
C PHE A 180 -5.60 -7.30 -20.84
N ALA A 181 -6.05 -8.51 -20.52
CA ALA A 181 -5.81 -9.67 -21.38
C ALA A 181 -6.46 -9.53 -22.75
N GLN A 182 -7.66 -9.00 -22.83
CA GLN A 182 -8.34 -8.72 -24.11
C GLN A 182 -7.58 -7.68 -24.93
N GLU A 183 -7.18 -6.57 -24.30
CA GLU A 183 -6.45 -5.51 -24.99
C GLU A 183 -5.08 -6.00 -25.50
N ILE A 184 -4.34 -6.73 -24.66
CA ILE A 184 -3.05 -7.30 -25.07
C ILE A 184 -3.24 -8.33 -26.18
N GLY A 185 -4.29 -9.13 -26.12
CA GLY A 185 -4.61 -10.09 -27.19
C GLY A 185 -4.93 -9.43 -28.53
N ALA A 186 -5.52 -8.25 -28.53
CA ALA A 186 -5.90 -7.49 -29.72
C ALA A 186 -4.74 -6.63 -30.28
N SER A 187 -3.97 -5.99 -29.42
CA SER A 187 -3.04 -4.92 -29.81
C SER A 187 -1.64 -5.02 -29.17
N GLY A 188 -1.37 -6.14 -28.45
CA GLY A 188 -0.10 -6.33 -27.76
C GLY A 188 0.05 -5.49 -26.49
N ILE A 189 1.21 -5.61 -25.85
CA ILE A 189 1.52 -4.90 -24.61
C ILE A 189 1.54 -3.38 -24.85
N ASP A 190 2.12 -2.93 -25.94
CA ASP A 190 2.17 -1.51 -26.29
C ASP A 190 0.76 -0.95 -26.57
N GLY A 191 -0.13 -1.77 -27.12
CA GLY A 191 -1.54 -1.41 -27.30
C GLY A 191 -2.23 -1.17 -25.96
N LEU A 192 -2.02 -2.05 -24.96
CA LEU A 192 -2.53 -1.82 -23.61
C LEU A 192 -1.96 -0.52 -23.02
N ILE A 193 -0.65 -0.29 -23.14
CA ILE A 193 -0.03 0.95 -22.65
C ILE A 193 -0.67 2.17 -23.31
N ALA A 194 -0.82 2.16 -24.62
CA ALA A 194 -1.46 3.25 -25.36
C ALA A 194 -2.90 3.50 -24.90
N LYS A 195 -3.66 2.42 -24.65
CA LYS A 195 -5.03 2.49 -24.15
C LYS A 195 -5.12 3.07 -22.74
N LEU A 196 -4.19 2.72 -21.86
CA LEU A 196 -4.11 3.30 -20.53
C LEU A 196 -3.79 4.79 -20.58
N VAL A 197 -2.83 5.20 -21.43
CA VAL A 197 -2.49 6.62 -21.66
C VAL A 197 -3.71 7.41 -22.16
N GLU A 198 -4.45 6.86 -23.12
CA GLU A 198 -5.67 7.48 -23.67
C GLU A 198 -6.71 7.70 -22.56
N ARG A 199 -7.02 6.66 -21.78
CA ARG A 199 -7.96 6.74 -20.66
C ARG A 199 -7.53 7.78 -19.61
N ASN A 200 -6.25 7.81 -19.29
CA ASN A 200 -5.68 8.76 -18.35
C ASN A 200 -5.78 10.20 -18.84
N LYS A 201 -5.62 10.44 -20.14
CA LYS A 201 -5.81 11.76 -20.76
C LYS A 201 -7.29 12.16 -20.77
N ALA A 202 -8.19 11.26 -21.17
CA ALA A 202 -9.62 11.54 -21.20
C ALA A 202 -10.15 11.91 -19.80
N ALA A 203 -9.75 11.18 -18.75
CA ALA A 203 -10.13 11.48 -17.37
C ALA A 203 -9.50 12.79 -16.82
N ALA A 204 -8.51 13.37 -17.52
CA ALA A 204 -7.93 14.66 -17.16
C ALA A 204 -8.72 15.85 -17.73
N SER A 205 -9.56 15.63 -18.73
CA SER A 205 -10.29 16.69 -19.43
C SER A 205 -11.46 17.20 -18.58
N PRO A 206 -11.72 18.52 -18.52
CA PRO A 206 -12.81 19.10 -17.73
C PRO A 206 -14.21 18.59 -18.11
N ALA A 207 -14.40 18.13 -19.34
CA ALA A 207 -15.68 17.62 -19.86
C ALA A 207 -16.15 16.29 -19.22
N ALA A 208 -15.31 15.57 -18.49
CA ALA A 208 -15.66 14.31 -17.84
C ALA A 208 -16.25 14.50 -16.42
N ARG A 209 -16.46 15.76 -15.98
CA ARG A 209 -16.90 16.11 -14.61
C ARG A 209 -18.30 16.73 -14.56
N SER A 210 -19.04 16.72 -15.65
CA SER A 210 -20.43 17.22 -15.75
C SER A 210 -21.45 16.10 -15.55
#